data_501c558d1cf511e8f80ae27e1d853e18
#
_entry.id   501c558d1cf511e8f80ae27e1d853e18
#
_cell.length_a   1.000
_cell.length_b   1.000
_cell.length_c   1.000
_cell.angle_alpha   90.00
_cell.angle_beta   90.00
_cell.angle_gamma   90.00
#
_symmetry.space_group_name_H-M   'P 1'
#
loop_
_entity.id
_entity.type
_entity.pdbx_description
1 polymer ?
#
loop_
_entity_poly.entity_id
_entity_poly.type
_entity_poly.pdbx_seq_one_letter_code
_entity_poly.pdbx_strand_id
1 'polypeptide(L)'
;MADFDIAKDEAFAEESPSTVLDAIKADLKESVKNEPITLSVPKREKWTIRYDTNVNADMMARWRKASRDKSMADGFDGMKYACLILANQCEVAMFNGQIATDEGGQELNFRNAKFLEMIGAVRAIDGVRKFYGVDGDILRAVEAILTAAGYDSEGQEAEADPTLLA
;
A
#
# COMPACT_ATOMS: atom_id res chain seq x y z
N MET A 1 -22.03 40.79 -38.03
CA MET A 1 -21.90 39.53 -38.79
C MET A 1 -20.51 38.94 -38.74
N ALA A 2 -19.48 39.75 -38.97
CA ALA A 2 -18.09 39.28 -38.85
C ALA A 2 -17.73 38.83 -37.43
N ASP A 3 -18.27 39.49 -36.42
CA ASP A 3 -18.02 39.12 -35.02
C ASP A 3 -18.60 37.75 -34.64
N PHE A 4 -19.72 37.39 -35.27
CA PHE A 4 -20.34 36.07 -35.02
C PHE A 4 -19.52 34.94 -35.59
N ASP A 5 -18.91 35.13 -36.75
CA ASP A 5 -18.03 34.10 -37.36
C ASP A 5 -16.72 33.96 -36.58
N ILE A 6 -16.21 35.02 -36.05
CA ILE A 6 -15.01 35.03 -35.19
C ILE A 6 -15.29 34.20 -33.93
N ALA A 7 -16.45 34.34 -33.31
CA ALA A 7 -16.84 33.60 -32.13
C ALA A 7 -16.93 32.09 -32.41
N LYS A 8 -17.39 31.69 -33.58
CA LYS A 8 -17.39 30.29 -34.00
C LYS A 8 -15.97 29.73 -34.19
N ASP A 9 -15.10 30.52 -34.75
CA ASP A 9 -13.71 30.15 -34.95
C ASP A 9 -13.00 29.97 -33.61
N GLU A 10 -13.32 30.80 -32.61
CA GLU A 10 -12.80 30.63 -31.26
C GLU A 10 -13.27 29.34 -30.60
N ALA A 11 -14.55 28.97 -30.80
CA ALA A 11 -15.09 27.72 -30.28
C ALA A 11 -14.41 26.50 -30.93
N PHE A 12 -14.10 26.57 -32.21
CA PHE A 12 -13.32 25.53 -32.88
C PHE A 12 -11.87 25.46 -32.38
N ALA A 13 -11.29 26.60 -31.98
CA ALA A 13 -9.94 26.65 -31.43
C ALA A 13 -9.84 25.90 -30.08
N GLU A 14 -10.91 25.83 -29.29
CA GLU A 14 -10.97 25.05 -28.06
C GLU A 14 -10.84 23.55 -28.29
N GLU A 15 -11.24 23.09 -29.47
CA GLU A 15 -11.11 21.69 -29.88
C GLU A 15 -9.81 21.41 -30.64
N SER A 16 -8.87 22.37 -30.65
CA SER A 16 -7.62 22.22 -31.37
C SER A 16 -6.75 21.08 -30.79
N PRO A 17 -5.89 20.46 -31.63
CA PRO A 17 -4.97 19.41 -31.15
C PRO A 17 -4.09 19.85 -29.99
N SER A 18 -3.71 21.13 -29.92
CA SER A 18 -2.92 21.65 -28.80
C SER A 18 -3.66 21.62 -27.48
N THR A 19 -4.96 21.90 -27.47
CA THR A 19 -5.80 21.82 -26.28
C THR A 19 -5.96 20.38 -25.79
N VAL A 20 -6.16 19.43 -26.73
CA VAL A 20 -6.24 18.02 -26.40
C VAL A 20 -4.91 17.52 -25.85
N LEU A 21 -3.80 17.94 -26.44
CA LEU A 21 -2.47 17.54 -25.97
C LEU A 21 -2.21 18.08 -24.55
N ASP A 22 -2.63 19.31 -24.27
CA ASP A 22 -2.48 19.90 -22.94
C ASP A 22 -3.32 19.16 -21.90
N ALA A 23 -4.54 18.73 -22.26
CA ALA A 23 -5.39 17.90 -21.42
C ALA A 23 -4.74 16.53 -21.14
N ILE A 24 -4.16 15.91 -22.15
CA ILE A 24 -3.44 14.64 -22.01
C ILE A 24 -2.23 14.82 -21.07
N LYS A 25 -1.46 15.88 -21.26
CA LYS A 25 -0.31 16.16 -20.40
C LYS A 25 -0.71 16.38 -18.95
N ALA A 26 -1.81 17.07 -18.72
CA ALA A 26 -2.33 17.32 -17.37
C ALA A 26 -2.78 16.00 -16.73
N ASP A 27 -3.48 15.15 -17.47
CA ASP A 27 -3.92 13.85 -17.00
C ASP A 27 -2.73 12.94 -16.66
N LEU A 28 -1.71 12.92 -17.51
CA LEU A 28 -0.52 12.08 -17.30
C LEU A 28 0.38 12.58 -16.16
N LYS A 29 0.25 13.83 -15.73
CA LYS A 29 0.94 14.33 -14.55
C LYS A 29 0.35 13.79 -13.25
N GLU A 30 -0.93 13.43 -13.25
CA GLU A 30 -1.56 12.82 -12.11
C GLU A 30 -1.05 11.38 -11.97
N SER A 31 -0.47 11.07 -10.83
CA SER A 31 -0.02 9.70 -10.58
C SER A 31 -1.23 8.81 -10.32
N VAL A 32 -1.23 7.64 -10.94
CA VAL A 32 -2.22 6.61 -10.65
C VAL A 32 -1.93 6.07 -9.25
N LYS A 33 -2.88 6.21 -8.34
CA LYS A 33 -2.76 5.75 -6.96
C LYS A 33 -3.93 4.83 -6.62
N ASN A 34 -3.61 3.77 -5.90
CA ASN A 34 -4.63 2.91 -5.32
C ASN A 34 -5.19 3.58 -4.07
N GLU A 35 -6.46 3.36 -3.80
CA GLU A 35 -7.07 3.80 -2.55
C GLU A 35 -6.58 2.95 -1.38
N PRO A 36 -6.33 3.56 -0.21
CA PRO A 36 -5.95 2.80 0.97
C PRO A 36 -7.09 1.89 1.42
N ILE A 37 -6.76 0.82 2.13
CA ILE A 37 -7.73 -0.07 2.75
C ILE A 37 -7.61 0.00 4.26
N THR A 38 -8.73 -0.21 4.94
CA THR A 38 -8.79 -0.29 6.40
C THR A 38 -9.12 -1.72 6.79
N LEU A 39 -8.25 -2.33 7.57
CA LEU A 39 -8.39 -3.71 8.00
C LEU A 39 -8.61 -3.78 9.51
N SER A 40 -9.51 -4.65 9.93
CA SER A 40 -9.67 -4.97 11.36
C SER A 40 -8.51 -5.85 11.83
N VAL A 41 -8.22 -5.76 13.13
CA VAL A 41 -7.23 -6.61 13.78
C VAL A 41 -8.00 -7.66 14.58
N PRO A 42 -8.04 -8.93 14.17
CA PRO A 42 -8.97 -9.91 14.73
C PRO A 42 -8.86 -10.10 16.24
N LYS A 43 -7.67 -10.02 16.81
CA LYS A 43 -7.46 -10.17 18.25
C LYS A 43 -7.54 -8.85 19.04
N ARG A 44 -7.80 -7.75 18.35
CA ARG A 44 -7.95 -6.41 18.95
C ARG A 44 -9.14 -5.71 18.31
N GLU A 45 -10.33 -6.06 18.74
CA GLU A 45 -11.60 -5.66 18.11
C GLU A 45 -11.81 -4.14 18.04
N LYS A 46 -11.22 -3.39 18.95
CA LYS A 46 -11.32 -1.93 18.96
C LYS A 46 -10.37 -1.25 17.99
N TRP A 47 -9.44 -1.99 17.41
CA TRP A 47 -8.42 -1.47 16.53
C TRP A 47 -8.69 -1.82 15.09
N THR A 48 -8.44 -0.85 14.23
CA THR A 48 -8.33 -1.04 12.78
C THR A 48 -7.06 -0.35 12.32
N ILE A 49 -6.53 -0.76 11.18
CA ILE A 49 -5.33 -0.15 10.61
C ILE A 49 -5.61 0.19 9.16
N ARG A 50 -5.28 1.43 8.79
CA ARG A 50 -5.34 1.86 7.41
C ARG A 50 -4.00 1.61 6.76
N TYR A 51 -4.01 0.91 5.64
CA TYR A 51 -2.82 0.54 4.90
C TYR A 51 -2.80 1.21 3.53
N ASP A 52 -1.64 1.70 3.14
CA ASP A 52 -1.34 2.13 1.79
C ASP A 52 -1.26 0.89 0.89
N THR A 53 -1.97 0.90 -0.22
CA THR A 53 -2.01 -0.20 -1.17
C THR A 53 -1.16 0.07 -2.42
N ASN A 54 -0.37 1.12 -2.42
CA ASN A 54 0.57 1.43 -3.50
C ASN A 54 1.85 0.64 -3.30
N VAL A 55 1.83 -0.61 -3.78
CA VAL A 55 2.97 -1.54 -3.71
C VAL A 55 3.43 -1.82 -5.13
N ASN A 56 4.71 -1.62 -5.41
CA ASN A 56 5.30 -1.93 -6.70
C ASN A 56 6.32 -3.07 -6.61
N ALA A 57 6.76 -3.57 -7.76
CA ALA A 57 7.68 -4.69 -7.84
C ALA A 57 9.03 -4.41 -7.18
N ASP A 58 9.51 -3.17 -7.25
CA ASP A 58 10.78 -2.77 -6.65
C ASP A 58 10.72 -2.81 -5.12
N MET A 59 9.62 -2.36 -4.55
CA MET A 59 9.38 -2.45 -3.11
C MET A 59 9.37 -3.91 -2.65
N MET A 60 8.64 -4.75 -3.36
CA MET A 60 8.57 -6.19 -3.05
C MET A 60 9.94 -6.85 -3.14
N ALA A 61 10.72 -6.52 -4.15
CA ALA A 61 12.08 -7.05 -4.32
C ALA A 61 13.00 -6.66 -3.15
N ARG A 62 12.90 -5.41 -2.68
CA ARG A 62 13.68 -4.95 -1.52
C ARG A 62 13.29 -5.70 -0.25
N TRP A 63 12.01 -5.87 0.00
CA TRP A 63 11.53 -6.60 1.18
C TRP A 63 11.91 -8.08 1.11
N ARG A 64 11.83 -8.66 -0.07
CA ARG A 64 12.24 -10.06 -0.28
C ARG A 64 13.73 -10.24 -0.02
N LYS A 65 14.55 -9.31 -0.51
CA LYS A 65 15.99 -9.32 -0.27
C LYS A 65 16.30 -9.20 1.23
N ALA A 66 15.63 -8.30 1.94
CA ALA A 66 15.78 -8.10 3.37
C ALA A 66 15.33 -9.31 4.21
N SER A 67 14.50 -10.17 3.63
CA SER A 67 13.96 -11.36 4.30
C SER A 67 14.72 -12.65 4.02
N ARG A 68 15.83 -12.57 3.29
CA ARG A 68 16.71 -13.73 3.09
C ARG A 68 17.32 -14.15 4.42
N ASP A 69 17.25 -15.45 4.70
CA ASP A 69 17.78 -16.01 5.93
C ASP A 69 18.31 -17.42 5.64
N LYS A 70 19.62 -17.59 5.75
CA LYS A 70 20.31 -18.86 5.49
C LYS A 70 19.94 -19.94 6.48
N SER A 71 19.45 -19.57 7.66
CA SER A 71 19.03 -20.54 8.68
C SER A 71 17.70 -21.19 8.36
N MET A 72 16.92 -20.59 7.46
CA MET A 72 15.65 -21.16 7.01
C MET A 72 15.88 -22.19 5.92
N ALA A 73 15.04 -23.23 5.88
CA ALA A 73 15.18 -24.36 4.96
C ALA A 73 15.20 -23.94 3.49
N ASP A 74 14.41 -22.93 3.15
CA ASP A 74 14.29 -22.36 1.78
C ASP A 74 15.14 -21.08 1.59
N GLY A 75 15.92 -20.68 2.61
CA GLY A 75 16.72 -19.47 2.55
C GLY A 75 15.92 -18.16 2.65
N PHE A 76 14.68 -18.23 3.09
CA PHE A 76 13.75 -17.10 3.09
C PHE A 76 12.86 -17.11 4.34
N ASP A 77 12.78 -15.97 5.01
CA ASP A 77 11.90 -15.78 6.17
C ASP A 77 10.59 -15.13 5.71
N GLY A 78 9.58 -15.94 5.43
CA GLY A 78 8.28 -15.48 4.95
C GLY A 78 7.54 -14.62 5.96
N MET A 79 7.70 -14.88 7.25
CA MET A 79 7.05 -14.08 8.29
C MET A 79 7.71 -12.71 8.41
N LYS A 80 9.02 -12.62 8.30
CA LYS A 80 9.73 -11.35 8.24
C LYS A 80 9.27 -10.51 7.04
N TYR A 81 9.15 -11.16 5.88
CA TYR A 81 8.63 -10.52 4.66
C TYR A 81 7.23 -9.94 4.87
N ALA A 82 6.32 -10.74 5.44
CA ALA A 82 4.97 -10.29 5.74
C ALA A 82 4.95 -9.10 6.70
N CYS A 83 5.74 -9.16 7.77
CA CYS A 83 5.84 -8.08 8.75
C CYS A 83 6.44 -6.81 8.17
N LEU A 84 7.39 -6.93 7.24
CA LEU A 84 7.95 -5.77 6.53
C LEU A 84 6.88 -5.07 5.70
N ILE A 85 6.05 -5.82 5.01
CA ILE A 85 4.93 -5.26 4.23
C ILE A 85 3.99 -4.48 5.15
N LEU A 86 3.53 -5.10 6.23
CA LEU A 86 2.60 -4.44 7.15
C LEU A 86 3.23 -3.22 7.82
N ALA A 87 4.48 -3.29 8.24
CA ALA A 87 5.17 -2.17 8.88
C ALA A 87 5.34 -0.99 7.93
N ASN A 88 5.71 -1.25 6.68
CA ASN A 88 5.97 -0.19 5.70
C ASN A 88 4.68 0.39 5.10
N GLN A 89 3.65 -0.42 4.94
CA GLN A 89 2.39 0.01 4.33
C GLN A 89 1.39 0.57 5.35
N CYS A 90 1.65 0.46 6.64
CA CYS A 90 0.81 1.04 7.68
C CYS A 90 0.85 2.56 7.60
N GLU A 91 -0.29 3.18 7.29
CA GLU A 91 -0.43 4.63 7.34
C GLU A 91 -0.71 5.09 8.77
N VAL A 92 -1.76 4.53 9.38
CA VAL A 92 -2.19 4.93 10.71
C VAL A 92 -3.02 3.82 11.36
N ALA A 93 -2.83 3.67 12.68
CA ALA A 93 -3.69 2.84 13.52
C ALA A 93 -4.88 3.67 14.00
N MET A 94 -6.04 3.05 14.04
CA MET A 94 -7.28 3.68 14.50
C MET A 94 -7.85 2.90 15.68
N PHE A 95 -8.34 3.61 16.67
CA PHE A 95 -8.95 3.04 17.86
C PHE A 95 -10.39 3.53 17.99
N ASN A 96 -11.34 2.61 18.05
CA ASN A 96 -12.78 2.92 18.05
C ASN A 96 -13.19 3.82 16.86
N GLY A 97 -12.59 3.58 15.70
CA GLY A 97 -12.89 4.34 14.48
C GLY A 97 -12.23 5.71 14.39
N GLN A 98 -11.42 6.09 15.35
CA GLN A 98 -10.72 7.38 15.37
C GLN A 98 -9.21 7.17 15.18
N ILE A 99 -8.58 8.09 14.47
CA ILE A 99 -7.13 8.08 14.29
C ILE A 99 -6.47 8.15 15.65
N ALA A 100 -5.60 7.16 15.94
CA ALA A 100 -4.84 7.15 17.19
C ALA A 100 -3.60 8.03 17.03
N THR A 101 -3.39 8.89 18.02
CA THR A 101 -2.24 9.80 18.05
C THR A 101 -1.50 9.67 19.37
N ASP A 102 -0.21 10.04 19.37
CA ASP A 102 0.57 10.14 20.60
C ASP A 102 0.32 11.48 21.30
N GLU A 103 1.02 11.73 22.41
CA GLU A 103 0.89 12.97 23.19
C GLU A 103 1.26 14.23 22.40
N GLY A 104 2.15 14.09 21.41
CA GLY A 104 2.55 15.17 20.52
C GLY A 104 1.64 15.36 19.32
N GLY A 105 0.55 14.59 19.21
CA GLY A 105 -0.38 14.66 18.09
C GLY A 105 0.07 13.92 16.83
N GLN A 106 1.14 13.15 16.90
CA GLN A 106 1.59 12.34 15.77
C GLN A 106 0.77 11.06 15.66
N GLU A 107 0.42 10.71 14.44
CA GLU A 107 -0.35 9.50 14.15
C GLU A 107 0.45 8.24 14.49
N LEU A 108 -0.22 7.27 15.12
CA LEU A 108 0.40 6.01 15.49
C LEU A 108 0.46 5.08 14.29
N ASN A 109 1.63 4.50 14.05
CA ASN A 109 1.86 3.45 13.06
C ASN A 109 3.05 2.61 13.52
N PHE A 110 3.35 1.52 12.81
CA PHE A 110 4.44 0.62 13.21
C PHE A 110 5.85 1.21 13.07
N ARG A 111 5.98 2.43 12.60
CA ARG A 111 7.26 3.17 12.54
C ARG A 111 7.35 4.25 13.61
N ASN A 112 6.28 4.49 14.34
CA ASN A 112 6.24 5.46 15.43
C ASN A 112 6.83 4.85 16.69
N ALA A 113 7.88 5.46 17.24
CA ALA A 113 8.59 4.94 18.40
C ALA A 113 7.69 4.81 19.64
N LYS A 114 6.77 5.74 19.85
CA LYS A 114 5.82 5.67 20.96
C LYS A 114 4.86 4.51 20.83
N PHE A 115 4.37 4.24 19.63
CA PHE A 115 3.48 3.11 19.41
C PHE A 115 4.21 1.78 19.65
N LEU A 116 5.45 1.66 19.17
CA LEU A 116 6.26 0.48 19.43
C LEU A 116 6.54 0.29 20.92
N GLU A 117 6.84 1.37 21.64
CA GLU A 117 7.02 1.32 23.08
C GLU A 117 5.76 0.83 23.81
N MET A 118 4.59 1.34 23.42
CA MET A 118 3.30 0.92 23.97
C MET A 118 3.03 -0.57 23.71
N ILE A 119 3.41 -1.08 22.55
CA ILE A 119 3.28 -2.49 22.18
C ILE A 119 4.31 -3.35 22.96
N GLY A 120 5.42 -2.77 23.39
CA GLY A 120 6.52 -3.48 24.02
C GLY A 120 7.52 -4.03 22.99
N ALA A 121 7.74 -3.32 21.91
CA ALA A 121 8.65 -3.69 20.84
C ALA A 121 9.67 -2.59 20.57
N VAL A 122 10.83 -2.97 20.06
CA VAL A 122 11.88 -2.04 19.63
C VAL A 122 11.86 -1.88 18.11
N ARG A 123 11.69 -2.99 17.40
CA ARG A 123 11.67 -3.01 15.94
C ARG A 123 10.25 -3.09 15.41
N ALA A 124 10.01 -2.50 14.25
CA ALA A 124 8.70 -2.51 13.61
C ALA A 124 8.18 -3.94 13.35
N ILE A 125 9.06 -4.85 12.93
CA ILE A 125 8.72 -6.25 12.67
C ILE A 125 8.17 -6.91 13.94
N ASP A 126 8.84 -6.72 15.06
CA ASP A 126 8.40 -7.27 16.34
C ASP A 126 7.11 -6.62 16.82
N GLY A 127 6.94 -5.32 16.53
CA GLY A 127 5.72 -4.58 16.82
C GLY A 127 4.51 -5.16 16.10
N VAL A 128 4.66 -5.46 14.82
CA VAL A 128 3.59 -6.10 14.02
C VAL A 128 3.20 -7.45 14.63
N ARG A 129 4.18 -8.29 14.93
CA ARG A 129 3.91 -9.62 15.48
C ARG A 129 3.23 -9.57 16.84
N LYS A 130 3.70 -8.71 17.72
CA LYS A 130 3.10 -8.54 19.05
C LYS A 130 1.71 -7.95 18.97
N PHE A 131 1.50 -6.98 18.09
CA PHE A 131 0.22 -6.32 17.94
C PHE A 131 -0.85 -7.27 17.41
N TYR A 132 -0.55 -8.00 16.35
CA TYR A 132 -1.48 -8.98 15.79
C TYR A 132 -1.64 -10.22 16.65
N GLY A 133 -0.56 -10.71 17.23
CA GLY A 133 -0.55 -11.86 18.13
C GLY A 133 -0.67 -13.23 17.45
N VAL A 134 -1.21 -13.29 16.24
CA VAL A 134 -1.42 -14.53 15.48
C VAL A 134 -0.84 -14.36 14.07
N ASP A 135 0.08 -15.24 13.70
CA ASP A 135 0.75 -15.17 12.40
C ASP A 135 -0.21 -15.29 11.22
N GLY A 136 -1.24 -16.12 11.34
CA GLY A 136 -2.27 -16.25 10.30
C GLY A 136 -3.02 -14.95 10.01
N ASP A 137 -3.23 -14.13 11.02
CA ASP A 137 -3.89 -12.83 10.86
C ASP A 137 -2.98 -11.85 10.11
N ILE A 138 -1.67 -11.91 10.37
CA ILE A 138 -0.66 -11.14 9.64
C ILE A 138 -0.68 -11.51 8.15
N LEU A 139 -0.69 -12.81 7.85
CA LEU A 139 -0.70 -13.29 6.46
C LEU A 139 -1.98 -12.88 5.72
N ARG A 140 -3.13 -12.93 6.39
CA ARG A 140 -4.40 -12.46 5.80
C ARG A 140 -4.38 -10.96 5.52
N ALA A 141 -3.80 -10.17 6.41
CA ALA A 141 -3.67 -8.74 6.18
C ALA A 141 -2.78 -8.42 4.98
N VAL A 142 -1.65 -9.12 4.85
CA VAL A 142 -0.75 -8.98 3.70
C VAL A 142 -1.47 -9.35 2.40
N GLU A 143 -2.19 -10.47 2.40
CA GLU A 143 -2.98 -10.90 1.24
C GLU A 143 -3.98 -9.83 0.81
N ALA A 144 -4.69 -9.23 1.76
CA ALA A 144 -5.64 -8.16 1.49
C ALA A 144 -4.97 -6.93 0.86
N ILE A 145 -3.79 -6.54 1.36
CA ILE A 145 -3.03 -5.42 0.82
C ILE A 145 -2.57 -5.71 -0.60
N LEU A 146 -1.99 -6.88 -0.83
CA LEU A 146 -1.47 -7.26 -2.15
C LEU A 146 -2.60 -7.41 -3.17
N THR A 147 -3.73 -7.97 -2.77
CA THR A 147 -4.91 -8.03 -3.64
C THR A 147 -5.41 -6.64 -4.02
N ALA A 148 -5.49 -5.73 -3.05
CA ALA A 148 -5.87 -4.34 -3.31
C ALA A 148 -4.86 -3.61 -4.19
N ALA A 149 -3.59 -4.00 -4.11
CA ALA A 149 -2.52 -3.47 -4.96
C ALA A 149 -2.53 -4.03 -6.39
N GLY A 150 -3.38 -5.02 -6.67
CA GLY A 150 -3.49 -5.65 -7.99
C GLY A 150 -2.76 -6.97 -8.13
N TYR A 151 -2.18 -7.50 -7.05
CA TYR A 151 -1.50 -8.79 -7.04
C TYR A 151 -2.44 -9.83 -6.42
N ASP A 152 -3.00 -10.71 -7.23
CA ASP A 152 -3.75 -11.86 -6.72
C ASP A 152 -2.86 -13.11 -6.74
N SER A 153 -3.25 -14.14 -5.98
CA SER A 153 -2.48 -15.36 -5.87
C SER A 153 -2.42 -16.13 -7.20
N GLU A 154 -3.49 -16.12 -7.97
CA GLU A 154 -3.54 -16.79 -9.28
C GLU A 154 -2.65 -16.10 -10.29
N GLY A 155 -2.69 -14.77 -10.34
CA GLY A 155 -1.84 -13.99 -11.23
C GLY A 155 -0.36 -14.14 -10.89
N GLN A 156 -0.02 -14.18 -9.61
CA GLN A 156 1.35 -14.39 -9.16
C GLN A 156 1.89 -15.78 -9.51
N GLU A 157 1.08 -16.79 -9.35
CA GLU A 157 1.47 -18.16 -9.71
C GLU A 157 1.71 -18.30 -11.21
N ALA A 158 0.87 -17.70 -12.03
CA ALA A 158 1.02 -17.70 -13.47
C ALA A 158 2.30 -16.98 -13.93
N GLU A 159 2.65 -15.88 -13.29
CA GLU A 159 3.87 -15.12 -13.58
C GLU A 159 5.13 -15.80 -13.04
N ALA A 160 5.00 -16.49 -11.91
CA ALA A 160 6.14 -17.12 -11.23
C ALA A 160 6.64 -18.37 -11.96
N ASP A 161 5.79 -19.05 -12.70
CA ASP A 161 6.16 -20.30 -13.41
C ASP A 161 5.74 -20.24 -14.87
N PRO A 162 6.59 -19.67 -15.73
CA PRO A 162 6.33 -19.61 -17.15
C PRO A 162 6.24 -20.99 -17.82
N THR A 163 6.72 -22.06 -17.17
CA THR A 163 6.59 -23.41 -17.72
C THR A 163 5.17 -23.92 -17.67
N LEU A 164 4.33 -23.40 -16.77
CA LEU A 164 2.91 -23.70 -16.74
C LEU A 164 2.16 -23.12 -17.95
N LEU A 165 2.72 -22.11 -18.59
CA LEU A 165 2.14 -21.46 -19.77
C LEU A 165 2.61 -22.11 -21.09
N ALA A 166 3.60 -22.94 -21.00
CA ALA A 166 4.12 -23.68 -22.13
C ALA A 166 3.44 -25.03 -22.26
#